data_1c3255fd8c85f6290313af6d9a7067e6
#
_entry.id   1c3255fd8c85f6290313af6d9a7067e6
#
_cell.length_a   1.000
_cell.length_b   1.000
_cell.length_c   1.000
_cell.angle_alpha   90.00
_cell.angle_beta   90.00
_cell.angle_gamma   90.00
#
_symmetry.space_group_name_H-M   'P 1'
#
loop_
_entity.id
_entity.type
_entity.pdbx_description
1 polymer ?
#
loop_
_entity_poly.entity_id
_entity_poly.type
_entity_poly.pdbx_seq_one_letter_code
_entity_poly.pdbx_strand_id
1 'polypeptide(L)'
;MLRANLLSLQKSLFVIFPLREWHVKFNVFRLVRWCNGNTAPFGGVIHGSNPCRTATIPNEIAGSGAADTVLTQETAESESANVKYPKRIKHRGRILATIYGRCKGRDSYRVAWQVAGRRHMASFRTYSEAKRHADGLVRDLAKGSQVTALNPAQARDALAALERLADFYRATGRRVSLLAGISEFAEASAKAQGRNLGEVVEGYLNTVANVKRKDVSEAVEEFIAIRKPLTEAKAGKRAQLSKNYAYMVGLWLRDFAKTFPSNAICDLGKEHLNLFMRKHGTHSPKSRNHYRGAVKMFLTWCVKRDYLSPTHRLFEADSMATEAADTPELEYYRPKELQAMLEGADENSDFKELLPVIALGGLAGLRLEETLRLEWADVWRVPGHVEIKALKAKTRSRRLVEICPALAAWLEPYRECSGVIYSKCKDMFHADFVALRESLKIPARRNGLRHAFCTYHFAANANENLTAAQAGNSPAMIHAHYKGLATKAEAKKWFKVRPPKSAKNVIHLKTASNA
;
A
#
# COMPACT_ATOMS: atom_id res chain seq x y z
N MET A 1 -10.62 -16.11 -50.18
CA MET A 1 -9.86 -17.01 -49.29
C MET A 1 -9.39 -16.29 -48.04
N LEU A 2 -10.32 -15.75 -47.24
CA LEU A 2 -9.97 -14.99 -45.99
C LEU A 2 -11.12 -15.04 -44.96
N ARG A 3 -11.83 -16.18 -44.87
CA ARG A 3 -12.92 -16.40 -43.90
C ARG A 3 -12.88 -17.77 -43.17
N ALA A 4 -11.79 -18.55 -43.30
CA ALA A 4 -11.71 -19.89 -42.73
C ALA A 4 -10.77 -20.03 -41.51
N ASN A 5 -10.09 -18.97 -41.06
CA ASN A 5 -9.09 -19.08 -39.98
C ASN A 5 -9.50 -18.43 -38.62
N LEU A 6 -10.76 -18.09 -38.41
CA LEU A 6 -11.23 -17.48 -37.15
C LEU A 6 -12.04 -18.43 -36.25
N LEU A 7 -12.28 -19.66 -36.68
CA LEU A 7 -13.06 -20.65 -35.94
C LEU A 7 -12.25 -21.75 -35.23
N SER A 8 -10.92 -21.76 -35.40
CA SER A 8 -10.06 -22.77 -34.76
C SER A 8 -9.42 -22.32 -33.45
N LEU A 9 -9.52 -21.04 -33.10
CA LEU A 9 -8.94 -20.47 -31.86
C LEU A 9 -9.91 -20.40 -30.66
N GLN A 10 -11.15 -20.81 -30.85
CA GLN A 10 -12.17 -20.81 -29.79
C GLN A 10 -12.39 -22.16 -29.09
N LYS A 11 -11.70 -23.22 -29.49
CA LYS A 11 -11.92 -24.58 -28.93
C LYS A 11 -10.86 -25.07 -27.96
N SER A 12 -9.85 -24.30 -27.61
CA SER A 12 -8.76 -24.75 -26.71
C SER A 12 -8.79 -24.10 -25.32
N LEU A 13 -9.89 -23.48 -24.89
CA LEU A 13 -10.00 -22.80 -23.58
C LEU A 13 -11.11 -23.36 -22.67
N PHE A 14 -11.65 -24.53 -22.97
CA PHE A 14 -12.72 -25.16 -22.18
C PHE A 14 -12.35 -26.59 -21.78
N VAL A 15 -11.45 -26.76 -20.86
CA VAL A 15 -11.44 -27.94 -19.95
C VAL A 15 -10.76 -27.49 -18.67
N ILE A 16 -11.52 -27.23 -17.66
CA ILE A 16 -11.33 -27.36 -16.21
C ILE A 16 -12.25 -26.33 -15.53
N PHE A 17 -13.52 -26.66 -15.34
CA PHE A 17 -14.36 -26.41 -14.16
C PHE A 17 -15.82 -26.75 -14.50
N PRO A 18 -16.51 -27.56 -13.71
CA PRO A 18 -17.94 -27.81 -13.92
C PRO A 18 -18.75 -26.63 -13.41
N LEU A 19 -19.53 -26.04 -14.32
CA LEU A 19 -20.58 -25.08 -14.03
C LEU A 19 -21.73 -25.76 -13.27
N ARG A 20 -22.00 -25.33 -12.06
CA ARG A 20 -23.33 -25.42 -11.45
C ARG A 20 -24.04 -24.10 -11.63
N GLU A 21 -25.22 -24.19 -12.19
CA GLU A 21 -26.16 -23.14 -12.50
C GLU A 21 -26.52 -22.29 -11.29
N TRP A 22 -26.47 -20.96 -11.45
CA TRP A 22 -27.21 -20.03 -10.59
C TRP A 22 -28.00 -19.05 -11.47
N HIS A 23 -29.31 -19.27 -11.48
CA HIS A 23 -30.27 -18.28 -11.93
C HIS A 23 -30.26 -17.09 -10.97
N VAL A 24 -29.92 -15.92 -11.44
CA VAL A 24 -30.17 -14.65 -10.74
C VAL A 24 -31.18 -13.83 -11.52
N LYS A 25 -32.35 -13.68 -10.92
CA LYS A 25 -33.41 -12.79 -11.37
C LYS A 25 -33.00 -11.33 -11.21
N PHE A 26 -33.08 -10.56 -12.28
CA PHE A 26 -33.02 -9.10 -12.24
C PHE A 26 -34.27 -8.57 -11.52
N ASN A 27 -34.07 -7.76 -10.49
CA ASN A 27 -35.08 -6.84 -10.01
C ASN A 27 -34.51 -5.42 -10.02
N VAL A 28 -35.11 -4.62 -10.89
CA VAL A 28 -34.97 -3.17 -11.00
C VAL A 28 -35.73 -2.53 -9.84
N PHE A 29 -35.09 -1.77 -8.96
CA PHE A 29 -35.77 -0.80 -8.11
C PHE A 29 -35.03 0.53 -8.01
N ARG A 30 -35.65 1.53 -8.60
CA ARG A 30 -35.84 2.95 -8.32
C ARG A 30 -34.98 3.60 -7.23
N LEU A 31 -34.32 4.70 -7.68
CA LEU A 31 -33.89 5.83 -6.85
C LEU A 31 -35.04 6.35 -5.98
N VAL A 32 -34.81 6.50 -4.69
CA VAL A 32 -35.48 7.48 -3.85
C VAL A 32 -34.45 8.16 -2.95
N ARG A 33 -34.41 9.46 -3.09
CA ARG A 33 -33.76 10.49 -2.28
C ARG A 33 -34.31 10.43 -0.86
N TRP A 34 -33.46 10.40 0.15
CA TRP A 34 -33.89 10.73 1.52
C TRP A 34 -32.89 11.65 2.21
N CYS A 35 -33.42 12.81 2.58
CA CYS A 35 -32.82 13.76 3.51
C CYS A 35 -33.42 13.49 4.89
N ASN A 36 -32.67 13.84 5.92
CA ASN A 36 -33.05 14.16 7.30
C ASN A 36 -33.42 13.04 8.27
N GLY A 37 -32.87 13.19 9.45
CA GLY A 37 -33.54 12.84 10.67
C GLY A 37 -32.66 12.38 11.84
N ASN A 38 -32.27 13.34 12.62
CA ASN A 38 -32.13 13.36 14.09
C ASN A 38 -32.42 12.10 14.89
N THR A 39 -31.59 11.85 15.88
CA THR A 39 -32.07 11.63 17.27
C THR A 39 -31.03 12.10 18.30
N ALA A 40 -31.47 13.01 19.16
CA ALA A 40 -30.90 13.34 20.46
C ALA A 40 -31.45 12.32 21.52
N PRO A 41 -31.15 12.37 22.85
CA PRO A 41 -31.32 13.57 23.66
C PRO A 41 -30.35 13.75 24.86
N PHE A 42 -30.39 14.91 25.45
CA PHE A 42 -30.37 15.43 26.85
C PHE A 42 -29.63 16.75 26.84
N GLY A 43 -30.13 17.85 27.12
CA GLY A 43 -30.99 18.37 28.19
C GLY A 43 -30.31 19.64 28.71
N GLY A 44 -30.93 20.82 28.57
CA GLY A 44 -30.40 22.04 29.21
C GLY A 44 -30.87 23.32 28.51
N VAL A 45 -31.95 23.85 29.01
CA VAL A 45 -32.63 25.10 28.68
C VAL A 45 -31.72 26.31 28.94
N ILE A 46 -31.73 27.36 28.08
CA ILE A 46 -32.03 28.77 28.39
C ILE A 46 -32.19 29.57 27.07
N HIS A 47 -33.25 30.39 27.03
CA HIS A 47 -33.70 31.41 26.10
C HIS A 47 -32.58 32.38 25.57
N GLY A 48 -32.66 32.87 24.38
CA GLY A 48 -33.56 33.70 23.69
C GLY A 48 -32.95 34.45 22.51
N SER A 49 -33.66 34.36 21.42
CA SER A 49 -33.99 35.35 20.38
C SER A 49 -32.93 36.06 19.55
N ASN A 50 -32.97 35.71 18.31
CA ASN A 50 -32.68 36.38 17.02
C ASN A 50 -33.28 37.82 16.88
N PRO A 51 -33.05 38.55 15.76
CA PRO A 51 -32.48 38.21 14.45
C PRO A 51 -31.56 39.26 13.78
N CYS A 52 -30.94 38.84 12.69
CA CYS A 52 -30.33 39.62 11.61
C CYS A 52 -31.25 40.69 11.02
N ARG A 53 -30.69 41.86 10.72
CA ARG A 53 -31.07 42.67 9.54
C ARG A 53 -29.86 43.39 8.97
N THR A 54 -29.63 43.15 7.70
CA THR A 54 -28.86 43.92 6.75
C THR A 54 -29.26 45.40 6.73
N ALA A 55 -28.30 46.32 6.67
CA ALA A 55 -28.51 47.67 6.19
C ALA A 55 -27.28 48.16 5.44
N THR A 56 -27.54 48.58 4.28
CA THR A 56 -26.81 49.21 3.20
C THR A 56 -26.13 50.50 3.60
N ILE A 57 -24.94 50.75 3.04
CA ILE A 57 -24.22 52.01 3.07
C ILE A 57 -24.80 52.96 1.99
N PRO A 58 -24.82 54.26 2.22
CA PRO A 58 -24.49 55.19 1.17
C PRO A 58 -23.33 56.10 1.54
N ASN A 59 -22.48 56.36 0.57
CA ASN A 59 -21.50 57.43 0.47
C ASN A 59 -22.19 58.79 0.27
N GLU A 60 -21.55 59.86 0.73
CA GLU A 60 -21.36 61.18 0.10
C GLU A 60 -20.66 62.09 1.10
N ILE A 61 -19.50 62.60 0.89
CA ILE A 61 -18.84 63.71 0.10
C ILE A 61 -19.24 65.09 0.55
N ALA A 62 -18.20 65.93 0.75
CA ALA A 62 -18.01 67.37 0.75
C ALA A 62 -18.49 68.11 2.01
N GLY A 63 -17.81 69.11 2.56
CA GLY A 63 -16.81 70.06 2.09
C GLY A 63 -16.70 71.18 3.09
N SER A 64 -15.53 71.70 3.16
CA SER A 64 -15.12 73.11 3.44
C SER A 64 -15.69 73.92 4.62
N GLY A 65 -14.79 74.60 5.30
CA GLY A 65 -15.09 75.81 6.03
C GLY A 65 -14.17 76.14 7.21
N ALA A 66 -13.08 76.82 6.95
CA ALA A 66 -12.30 77.47 7.98
C ALA A 66 -13.06 78.65 8.54
N ALA A 67 -13.01 78.81 9.85
CA ALA A 67 -13.15 80.15 10.49
C ALA A 67 -12.45 80.16 11.85
N ASP A 68 -11.43 80.94 11.92
CA ASP A 68 -10.81 81.46 13.15
C ASP A 68 -11.85 81.99 14.10
N THR A 69 -11.71 81.72 15.39
CA THR A 69 -12.04 82.66 16.43
C THR A 69 -11.22 82.42 17.70
N VAL A 70 -10.28 83.24 17.95
CA VAL A 70 -9.62 83.52 19.23
C VAL A 70 -10.68 83.92 20.25
N LEU A 71 -10.85 83.16 21.32
CA LEU A 71 -11.55 83.60 22.53
C LEU A 71 -10.88 83.05 23.79
N THR A 72 -10.11 83.93 24.36
CA THR A 72 -9.86 84.33 25.76
C THR A 72 -9.99 83.26 26.84
N GLN A 73 -8.89 83.12 27.54
CA GLN A 73 -8.56 82.28 28.71
C GLN A 73 -9.24 82.65 30.04
N GLU A 74 -10.35 83.36 30.10
CA GLU A 74 -10.91 83.85 31.37
C GLU A 74 -12.22 83.24 31.87
N THR A 75 -12.75 82.23 31.26
CA THR A 75 -14.03 81.61 31.70
C THR A 75 -13.94 80.25 32.34
N ALA A 76 -12.72 79.70 32.57
CA ALA A 76 -12.55 78.28 33.03
C ALA A 76 -12.62 78.11 34.56
N GLU A 77 -12.49 79.12 35.39
CA GLU A 77 -12.50 79.02 36.85
C GLU A 77 -13.87 79.21 37.51
N SER A 78 -14.84 79.85 36.85
CA SER A 78 -16.17 80.09 37.44
C SER A 78 -17.13 78.88 37.41
N GLU A 79 -16.90 77.86 36.60
CA GLU A 79 -17.78 76.64 36.56
C GLU A 79 -17.53 75.61 37.69
N SER A 80 -16.45 75.71 38.46
CA SER A 80 -16.10 74.76 39.50
C SER A 80 -16.84 74.94 40.81
N ALA A 81 -17.40 76.13 41.10
CA ALA A 81 -17.95 76.49 42.40
C ALA A 81 -19.32 75.89 42.73
N ASN A 82 -20.04 75.29 41.76
CA ASN A 82 -21.39 74.82 41.95
C ASN A 82 -21.61 73.35 41.54
N VAL A 83 -20.55 72.51 41.40
CA VAL A 83 -20.65 71.10 40.97
C VAL A 83 -20.69 70.21 42.18
N LYS A 84 -21.82 69.48 42.39
CA LYS A 84 -21.93 68.41 43.40
C LYS A 84 -21.18 67.16 42.95
N TYR A 85 -20.22 66.69 43.77
CA TYR A 85 -19.46 65.50 43.51
C TYR A 85 -19.99 64.33 44.34
N PRO A 86 -19.93 63.05 43.83
CA PRO A 86 -19.35 62.62 42.54
C PRO A 86 -20.29 62.98 41.35
N LYS A 87 -19.74 63.60 40.29
CA LYS A 87 -20.51 63.89 39.09
C LYS A 87 -20.52 62.70 38.16
N ARG A 88 -21.68 62.13 37.88
CA ARG A 88 -21.87 60.97 37.05
C ARG A 88 -22.22 61.40 35.62
N ILE A 89 -21.42 60.97 34.64
CA ILE A 89 -21.66 61.22 33.24
C ILE A 89 -22.36 60.03 32.63
N LYS A 90 -23.54 60.30 32.06
CA LYS A 90 -24.44 59.24 31.53
C LYS A 90 -24.53 59.34 30.03
N HIS A 91 -24.63 58.20 29.35
CA HIS A 91 -25.01 58.11 27.95
C HIS A 91 -26.15 57.10 27.82
N ARG A 92 -27.25 57.45 27.19
CA ARG A 92 -28.46 56.62 27.05
C ARG A 92 -28.89 55.95 28.36
N GLY A 93 -28.90 56.73 29.47
CA GLY A 93 -29.33 56.27 30.79
C GLY A 93 -28.29 55.46 31.60
N ARG A 94 -27.17 55.07 31.03
CA ARG A 94 -26.10 54.32 31.72
C ARG A 94 -24.98 55.26 32.15
N ILE A 95 -24.45 55.10 33.36
CA ILE A 95 -23.31 55.81 33.87
C ILE A 95 -22.04 55.21 33.23
N LEU A 96 -21.34 55.94 32.38
CA LEU A 96 -20.12 55.51 31.71
C LEU A 96 -18.86 56.02 32.41
N ALA A 97 -18.89 57.24 32.99
CA ALA A 97 -17.77 57.80 33.74
C ALA A 97 -18.28 58.56 35.00
N THR A 98 -17.46 58.64 36.04
CA THR A 98 -17.75 59.36 37.28
C THR A 98 -16.56 60.23 37.63
N ILE A 99 -16.79 61.54 37.80
CA ILE A 99 -15.78 62.48 38.23
C ILE A 99 -15.94 62.70 39.75
N TYR A 100 -14.86 62.49 40.48
CA TYR A 100 -14.74 62.70 41.90
C TYR A 100 -14.01 64.04 42.12
N GLY A 101 -14.52 64.88 43.02
CA GLY A 101 -13.92 66.15 43.36
C GLY A 101 -12.67 66.05 44.24
N ARG A 102 -12.04 67.21 44.47
CA ARG A 102 -10.98 67.35 45.48
C ARG A 102 -11.54 67.03 46.87
N CYS A 103 -10.73 66.45 47.74
CA CYS A 103 -11.11 66.17 49.13
C CYS A 103 -9.91 66.32 50.06
N LYS A 104 -10.16 66.36 51.40
CA LYS A 104 -9.09 66.58 52.40
C LYS A 104 -7.99 65.49 52.19
N GLY A 105 -6.76 65.96 51.96
CA GLY A 105 -5.60 65.08 51.64
C GLY A 105 -5.43 64.73 50.16
N ARG A 106 -6.25 65.32 49.25
CA ARG A 106 -6.10 65.03 47.80
C ARG A 106 -6.52 66.24 46.96
N ASP A 107 -5.55 66.88 46.35
CA ASP A 107 -5.73 68.12 45.58
C ASP A 107 -5.87 67.86 44.07
N SER A 108 -6.55 66.77 43.67
CA SER A 108 -6.80 66.43 42.28
C SER A 108 -8.19 65.87 42.06
N TYR A 109 -8.75 66.09 40.86
CA TYR A 109 -9.96 65.48 40.36
C TYR A 109 -9.65 64.12 39.82
N ARG A 110 -10.54 63.13 40.04
CA ARG A 110 -10.37 61.79 39.52
C ARG A 110 -11.56 61.39 38.66
N VAL A 111 -11.24 60.82 37.49
CA VAL A 111 -12.24 60.26 36.60
C VAL A 111 -12.16 58.75 36.74
N ALA A 112 -13.28 58.10 37.04
CA ALA A 112 -13.39 56.66 37.09
C ALA A 112 -14.35 56.17 35.99
N TRP A 113 -13.96 55.10 35.30
CA TRP A 113 -14.80 54.45 34.29
C TRP A 113 -14.57 52.94 34.33
N GLN A 114 -15.44 52.16 33.71
CA GLN A 114 -15.33 50.72 33.61
C GLN A 114 -15.23 50.28 32.13
N VAL A 115 -14.27 49.37 31.85
CA VAL A 115 -14.10 48.73 30.54
C VAL A 115 -13.85 47.26 30.76
N ALA A 116 -14.57 46.39 30.07
CA ALA A 116 -14.47 44.94 30.17
C ALA A 116 -14.50 44.41 31.64
N GLY A 117 -15.36 45.00 32.48
CA GLY A 117 -15.53 44.60 33.90
C GLY A 117 -14.44 45.16 34.84
N ARG A 118 -13.39 45.81 34.34
CA ARG A 118 -12.30 46.41 35.15
C ARG A 118 -12.51 47.91 35.34
N ARG A 119 -12.28 48.38 36.58
CA ARG A 119 -12.36 49.80 36.93
C ARG A 119 -11.02 50.48 36.63
N HIS A 120 -11.06 51.56 35.85
CA HIS A 120 -9.95 52.45 35.56
C HIS A 120 -10.13 53.79 36.25
N MET A 121 -9.03 54.46 36.62
CA MET A 121 -9.03 55.79 37.20
C MET A 121 -7.88 56.64 36.66
N ALA A 122 -8.17 57.90 36.36
CA ALA A 122 -7.17 58.92 36.00
C ALA A 122 -7.35 60.15 36.89
N SER A 123 -6.23 60.81 37.23
CA SER A 123 -6.21 62.01 38.08
C SER A 123 -5.83 63.24 37.25
N PHE A 124 -6.50 64.37 37.53
CA PHE A 124 -6.35 65.67 36.81
C PHE A 124 -6.22 66.79 37.79
N ARG A 125 -5.48 67.86 37.44
CA ARG A 125 -5.28 69.04 38.30
C ARG A 125 -6.48 69.97 38.27
N THR A 126 -7.15 70.06 37.14
CA THR A 126 -8.30 70.99 36.96
C THR A 126 -9.57 70.17 36.64
N TYR A 127 -10.73 70.75 36.97
CA TYR A 127 -12.05 70.18 36.66
C TYR A 127 -12.28 70.10 35.14
N SER A 128 -11.82 71.14 34.40
CA SER A 128 -11.93 71.24 32.95
C SER A 128 -11.23 70.08 32.26
N GLU A 129 -10.01 69.69 32.70
CA GLU A 129 -9.28 68.58 32.17
C GLU A 129 -10.01 67.27 32.49
N ALA A 130 -10.46 67.13 33.76
CA ALA A 130 -11.20 65.94 34.17
C ALA A 130 -12.51 65.79 33.37
N LYS A 131 -13.24 66.83 33.13
CA LYS A 131 -14.47 66.85 32.34
C LYS A 131 -14.21 66.51 30.88
N ARG A 132 -13.21 67.21 30.25
CA ARG A 132 -12.83 66.92 28.86
C ARG A 132 -12.44 65.47 28.64
N HIS A 133 -11.65 64.89 29.55
CA HIS A 133 -11.26 63.50 29.49
C HIS A 133 -12.48 62.59 29.67
N ALA A 134 -13.34 62.86 30.63
CA ALA A 134 -14.54 62.07 30.87
C ALA A 134 -15.54 62.12 29.71
N ASP A 135 -15.73 63.29 29.10
CA ASP A 135 -16.59 63.47 27.92
C ASP A 135 -16.00 62.77 26.67
N GLY A 136 -14.67 62.74 26.53
CA GLY A 136 -13.94 62.00 25.51
C GLY A 136 -14.18 60.50 25.68
N LEU A 137 -13.91 59.98 26.87
CA LEU A 137 -14.15 58.55 27.20
C LEU A 137 -15.59 58.14 26.95
N VAL A 138 -16.57 58.96 27.31
CA VAL A 138 -17.99 58.65 27.08
C VAL A 138 -18.32 58.60 25.59
N ARG A 139 -17.76 59.49 24.79
CA ARG A 139 -17.90 59.46 23.32
C ARG A 139 -17.30 58.20 22.72
N ASP A 140 -16.09 57.85 23.15
CA ASP A 140 -15.37 56.67 22.62
C ASP A 140 -16.05 55.35 23.06
N LEU A 141 -16.47 55.25 24.32
CA LEU A 141 -17.24 54.10 24.81
C LEU A 141 -18.64 54.00 24.16
N ALA A 142 -19.26 55.17 23.87
CA ALA A 142 -20.55 55.20 23.17
C ALA A 142 -20.46 54.80 21.70
N LYS A 143 -19.31 55.03 21.05
CA LYS A 143 -19.00 54.54 19.69
C LYS A 143 -18.55 53.09 19.62
N GLY A 144 -18.50 52.38 20.77
CA GLY A 144 -18.02 50.99 20.86
C GLY A 144 -16.50 50.85 20.77
N SER A 145 -15.76 51.98 20.80
CA SER A 145 -14.30 51.97 20.77
C SER A 145 -13.74 51.58 22.15
N GLN A 146 -13.40 50.30 22.31
CA GLN A 146 -12.68 49.82 23.51
C GLN A 146 -11.17 50.06 23.44
N VAL A 147 -10.67 50.74 22.40
CA VAL A 147 -9.23 50.99 22.16
C VAL A 147 -8.57 51.78 23.30
N THR A 148 -9.31 52.63 23.98
CA THR A 148 -8.85 53.34 25.18
C THR A 148 -8.61 52.47 26.41
N ALA A 149 -8.95 51.17 26.34
CA ALA A 149 -8.72 50.22 27.40
C ALA A 149 -7.36 49.52 27.34
N LEU A 150 -6.66 49.63 26.21
CA LEU A 150 -5.35 49.01 26.03
C LEU A 150 -4.27 49.87 26.70
N ASN A 151 -3.37 49.23 27.43
CA ASN A 151 -2.17 49.91 27.88
C ASN A 151 -1.22 50.18 26.70
N PRO A 152 -0.21 51.08 26.83
CA PRO A 152 0.68 51.41 25.71
C PRO A 152 1.44 50.21 25.12
N ALA A 153 1.71 49.17 25.89
CA ALA A 153 2.36 47.96 25.40
C ALA A 153 1.37 47.12 24.55
N GLN A 154 0.15 46.93 25.03
CA GLN A 154 -0.91 46.23 24.30
C GLN A 154 -1.31 46.93 23.00
N ALA A 155 -1.33 48.28 23.01
CA ALA A 155 -1.62 49.05 21.81
C ALA A 155 -0.52 48.87 20.75
N ARG A 156 0.76 48.90 21.14
CA ARG A 156 1.89 48.61 20.24
C ARG A 156 1.85 47.21 19.68
N ASP A 157 1.55 46.22 20.52
CA ASP A 157 1.44 44.81 20.10
C ASP A 157 0.30 44.64 19.09
N ALA A 158 -0.86 45.25 19.34
CA ALA A 158 -1.98 45.19 18.42
C ALA A 158 -1.68 45.84 17.06
N LEU A 159 -0.96 46.98 17.05
CA LEU A 159 -0.54 47.61 15.80
C LEU A 159 0.44 46.72 15.02
N ALA A 160 1.44 46.18 15.70
CA ALA A 160 2.39 45.25 15.08
C ALA A 160 1.69 43.99 14.51
N ALA A 161 0.69 43.47 15.23
CA ALA A 161 -0.11 42.35 14.75
C ALA A 161 -0.92 42.71 13.48
N LEU A 162 -1.48 43.93 13.41
CA LEU A 162 -2.19 44.37 12.21
C LEU A 162 -1.25 44.54 11.01
N GLU A 163 -0.02 45.06 11.23
CA GLU A 163 1.01 45.13 10.20
C GLU A 163 1.36 43.71 9.66
N ARG A 164 1.54 42.73 10.53
CA ARG A 164 1.78 41.35 10.13
C ARG A 164 0.61 40.75 9.32
N LEU A 165 -0.62 41.07 9.66
CA LEU A 165 -1.79 40.66 8.87
C LEU A 165 -1.84 41.36 7.51
N ALA A 166 -1.36 42.61 7.40
CA ALA A 166 -1.22 43.28 6.12
C ALA A 166 -0.12 42.64 5.25
N ASP A 167 1.01 42.23 5.85
CA ASP A 167 2.06 41.46 5.17
C ASP A 167 1.54 40.12 4.67
N PHE A 168 0.79 39.41 5.51
CA PHE A 168 0.14 38.13 5.14
C PHE A 168 -0.82 38.34 3.97
N TYR A 169 -1.64 39.40 3.98
CA TYR A 169 -2.51 39.72 2.86
C TYR A 169 -1.73 39.97 1.57
N ARG A 170 -0.63 40.72 1.64
CA ARG A 170 0.23 40.98 0.47
C ARG A 170 0.83 39.69 -0.10
N ALA A 171 1.23 38.77 0.77
CA ALA A 171 1.83 37.53 0.36
C ALA A 171 0.83 36.49 -0.17
N THR A 172 -0.40 36.44 0.37
CA THR A 172 -1.36 35.36 0.12
C THR A 172 -2.65 35.79 -0.59
N GLY A 173 -2.95 37.09 -0.66
CA GLY A 173 -4.22 37.63 -1.15
C GLY A 173 -5.41 37.38 -0.20
N ARG A 174 -5.21 36.71 0.94
CA ARG A 174 -6.25 36.34 1.90
C ARG A 174 -6.37 37.39 3.01
N ARG A 175 -7.55 38.00 3.17
CA ARG A 175 -7.85 38.91 4.28
C ARG A 175 -8.29 38.12 5.51
N VAL A 176 -7.61 38.34 6.62
CA VAL A 176 -7.91 37.72 7.92
C VAL A 176 -8.00 38.82 8.96
N SER A 177 -9.02 38.82 9.82
CA SER A 177 -9.10 39.75 10.95
C SER A 177 -8.17 39.27 12.08
N LEU A 178 -7.74 40.20 12.95
CA LEU A 178 -6.89 39.88 14.11
C LEU A 178 -7.52 38.77 14.97
N LEU A 179 -8.84 38.86 15.24
CA LEU A 179 -9.57 37.88 16.03
C LEU A 179 -9.58 36.49 15.33
N ALA A 180 -9.84 36.46 14.02
CA ALA A 180 -9.85 35.23 13.26
C ALA A 180 -8.46 34.56 13.26
N GLY A 181 -7.39 35.35 13.07
CA GLY A 181 -6.03 34.84 13.13
C GLY A 181 -5.65 34.27 14.49
N ILE A 182 -6.02 34.95 15.58
CA ILE A 182 -5.78 34.44 16.94
C ILE A 182 -6.60 33.17 17.22
N SER A 183 -7.86 33.11 16.76
CA SER A 183 -8.71 31.94 16.94
C SER A 183 -8.13 30.72 16.20
N GLU A 184 -7.73 30.88 14.94
CA GLU A 184 -7.08 29.83 14.14
C GLU A 184 -5.78 29.34 14.79
N PHE A 185 -4.94 30.29 15.29
CA PHE A 185 -3.73 29.95 16.03
C PHE A 185 -4.02 29.16 17.32
N ALA A 186 -5.00 29.60 18.11
CA ALA A 186 -5.36 28.94 19.38
C ALA A 186 -5.88 27.50 19.15
N GLU A 187 -6.75 27.31 18.13
CA GLU A 187 -7.24 25.99 17.76
C GLU A 187 -6.12 25.08 17.24
N ALA A 188 -5.25 25.60 16.38
CA ALA A 188 -4.13 24.85 15.83
C ALA A 188 -3.15 24.44 16.94
N SER A 189 -2.83 25.37 17.87
CA SER A 189 -1.95 25.13 19.01
C SER A 189 -2.53 24.10 19.97
N ALA A 190 -3.83 24.12 20.22
CA ALA A 190 -4.51 23.11 21.03
C ALA A 190 -4.41 21.71 20.40
N LYS A 191 -4.60 21.61 19.08
CA LYS A 191 -4.44 20.33 18.32
C LYS A 191 -2.99 19.85 18.28
N ALA A 192 -2.02 20.74 18.31
CA ALA A 192 -0.59 20.42 18.29
C ALA A 192 -0.07 19.79 19.61
N GLN A 193 -0.87 19.77 20.67
CA GLN A 193 -0.53 19.12 21.96
C GLN A 193 0.83 19.56 22.51
N GLY A 194 1.12 20.86 22.48
CA GLY A 194 2.36 21.44 22.99
C GLY A 194 3.56 21.40 22.03
N ARG A 195 3.40 20.88 20.82
CA ARG A 195 4.43 20.97 19.78
C ARG A 195 4.43 22.35 19.12
N ASN A 196 5.57 22.77 18.61
CA ASN A 196 5.67 23.99 17.82
C ASN A 196 4.87 23.83 16.51
N LEU A 197 4.02 24.80 16.18
CA LEU A 197 3.22 24.76 14.95
C LEU A 197 4.07 24.71 13.67
N GLY A 198 5.24 25.37 13.67
CA GLY A 198 6.18 25.28 12.55
C GLY A 198 6.65 23.86 12.31
N GLU A 199 7.05 23.13 13.37
CA GLU A 199 7.45 21.71 13.27
C GLU A 199 6.30 20.81 12.79
N VAL A 200 5.07 21.09 13.24
CA VAL A 200 3.88 20.33 12.78
C VAL A 200 3.64 20.55 11.29
N VAL A 201 3.75 21.80 10.83
CA VAL A 201 3.59 22.16 9.41
C VAL A 201 4.71 21.56 8.57
N GLU A 202 5.96 21.67 9.00
CA GLU A 202 7.10 21.03 8.32
C GLU A 202 6.93 19.50 8.26
N GLY A 203 6.54 18.89 9.35
CA GLY A 203 6.20 17.45 9.38
C GLY A 203 5.12 17.08 8.37
N TYR A 204 4.07 17.88 8.26
CA TYR A 204 3.00 17.70 7.27
C TYR A 204 3.53 17.86 5.83
N LEU A 205 4.30 18.92 5.57
CA LEU A 205 4.88 19.17 4.24
C LEU A 205 5.81 18.04 3.81
N ASN A 206 6.64 17.54 4.72
CA ASN A 206 7.60 16.46 4.44
C ASN A 206 6.94 15.09 4.26
N THR A 207 5.77 14.85 4.85
CA THR A 207 5.14 13.52 4.87
C THR A 207 3.88 13.40 4.03
N VAL A 208 3.12 14.48 3.83
CA VAL A 208 1.80 14.44 3.20
C VAL A 208 1.71 15.36 1.98
N ALA A 209 2.18 16.60 2.09
CA ALA A 209 1.97 17.59 1.02
C ALA A 209 2.74 17.30 -0.27
N ASN A 210 3.83 16.53 -0.21
CA ASN A 210 4.61 16.11 -1.37
C ASN A 210 4.02 14.87 -2.08
N VAL A 211 2.92 14.32 -1.57
CA VAL A 211 2.29 13.14 -2.18
C VAL A 211 1.57 13.54 -3.47
N LYS A 212 2.02 12.95 -4.57
CA LYS A 212 1.42 13.13 -5.89
C LYS A 212 0.14 12.31 -6.00
N ARG A 213 -0.94 12.96 -6.37
CA ARG A 213 -2.21 12.26 -6.63
C ARG A 213 -2.08 11.43 -7.90
N LYS A 214 -2.21 10.11 -7.80
CA LYS A 214 -2.13 9.15 -8.90
C LYS A 214 -3.20 8.10 -8.75
N ASP A 215 -3.96 7.83 -9.81
CA ASP A 215 -5.02 6.82 -9.79
C ASP A 215 -4.45 5.41 -9.63
N VAL A 216 -5.16 4.55 -8.90
CA VAL A 216 -4.72 3.17 -8.62
C VAL A 216 -4.48 2.40 -9.92
N SER A 217 -5.36 2.51 -10.91
CA SER A 217 -5.23 1.83 -12.19
C SER A 217 -4.01 2.27 -12.98
N GLU A 218 -3.75 3.58 -13.06
CA GLU A 218 -2.58 4.12 -13.75
C GLU A 218 -1.27 3.73 -13.05
N ALA A 219 -1.24 3.82 -11.73
CA ALA A 219 -0.07 3.44 -10.94
C ALA A 219 0.26 1.95 -11.08
N VAL A 220 -0.77 1.08 -11.16
CA VAL A 220 -0.59 -0.36 -11.39
C VAL A 220 0.01 -0.64 -12.77
N GLU A 221 -0.49 0.00 -13.82
CA GLU A 221 0.06 -0.22 -15.17
C GLU A 221 1.48 0.35 -15.28
N GLU A 222 1.77 1.49 -14.67
CA GLU A 222 3.15 2.02 -14.58
C GLU A 222 4.09 1.03 -13.88
N PHE A 223 3.66 0.48 -12.74
CA PHE A 223 4.44 -0.52 -12.01
C PHE A 223 4.72 -1.78 -12.83
N ILE A 224 3.74 -2.25 -13.59
CA ILE A 224 3.88 -3.41 -14.48
C ILE A 224 4.83 -3.08 -15.62
N ALA A 225 4.70 -1.90 -16.25
CA ALA A 225 5.51 -1.47 -17.37
C ALA A 225 7.00 -1.39 -17.00
N ILE A 226 7.34 -0.83 -15.84
CA ILE A 226 8.73 -0.75 -15.35
C ILE A 226 9.33 -2.14 -15.10
N ARG A 227 8.52 -3.15 -14.79
CA ARG A 227 8.98 -4.52 -14.53
C ARG A 227 9.13 -5.38 -15.79
N LYS A 228 8.47 -5.02 -16.88
CA LYS A 228 8.53 -5.77 -18.14
C LYS A 228 9.96 -5.98 -18.66
N PRO A 229 10.83 -4.97 -18.73
CA PRO A 229 12.21 -5.15 -19.18
C PRO A 229 13.03 -6.10 -18.30
N LEU A 230 12.68 -6.23 -17.00
CA LEU A 230 13.36 -7.15 -16.10
C LEU A 230 13.08 -8.62 -16.40
N THR A 231 12.04 -8.90 -17.21
CA THR A 231 11.69 -10.26 -17.65
C THR A 231 12.45 -10.68 -18.93
N GLU A 232 13.19 -9.78 -19.53
CA GLU A 232 13.96 -10.04 -20.74
C GLU A 232 15.38 -10.46 -20.38
N ALA A 233 15.84 -11.51 -21.04
CA ALA A 233 17.21 -11.99 -20.89
C ALA A 233 18.14 -11.10 -21.74
N LYS A 234 19.22 -10.61 -21.15
CA LYS A 234 20.32 -9.96 -21.89
C LYS A 234 21.32 -11.01 -22.35
N ALA A 235 22.09 -10.73 -23.38
CA ALA A 235 23.09 -11.64 -23.90
C ALA A 235 23.99 -12.19 -22.79
N GLY A 236 24.05 -13.52 -22.65
CA GLY A 236 24.81 -14.22 -21.63
C GLY A 236 24.28 -14.09 -20.18
N LYS A 237 23.16 -13.39 -19.95
CA LYS A 237 22.55 -13.22 -18.63
C LYS A 237 21.08 -13.63 -18.65
N ARG A 238 20.66 -14.36 -17.63
CA ARG A 238 19.25 -14.69 -17.43
C ARG A 238 18.48 -13.45 -17.00
N ALA A 239 17.19 -13.36 -17.38
CA ALA A 239 16.26 -12.34 -16.90
C ALA A 239 16.28 -12.19 -15.37
N GLN A 240 16.19 -10.97 -14.87
CA GLN A 240 16.17 -10.69 -13.43
C GLN A 240 14.88 -11.18 -12.78
N LEU A 241 13.78 -11.13 -13.52
CA LEU A 241 12.45 -11.52 -13.09
C LEU A 241 11.90 -12.62 -14.00
N SER A 242 11.23 -13.62 -13.42
CA SER A 242 10.53 -14.65 -14.19
C SER A 242 9.32 -14.05 -14.91
N LYS A 243 9.13 -14.37 -16.21
CA LYS A 243 7.96 -13.95 -16.99
C LYS A 243 6.66 -14.34 -16.32
N ASN A 244 6.56 -15.60 -15.85
CA ASN A 244 5.37 -16.10 -15.17
C ASN A 244 5.10 -15.36 -13.85
N TYR A 245 6.13 -15.07 -13.06
CA TYR A 245 5.96 -14.30 -11.82
C TYR A 245 5.49 -12.87 -12.11
N ALA A 246 6.10 -12.19 -13.09
CA ALA A 246 5.67 -10.85 -13.51
C ALA A 246 4.21 -10.85 -13.99
N TYR A 247 3.82 -11.84 -14.77
CA TYR A 247 2.45 -12.03 -15.25
C TYR A 247 1.47 -12.22 -14.09
N MET A 248 1.76 -13.11 -13.15
CA MET A 248 0.91 -13.36 -11.98
C MET A 248 0.77 -12.12 -11.09
N VAL A 249 1.87 -11.41 -10.82
CA VAL A 249 1.82 -10.13 -10.09
C VAL A 249 0.94 -9.12 -10.82
N GLY A 250 1.07 -9.04 -12.14
CA GLY A 250 0.23 -8.17 -12.97
C GLY A 250 -1.25 -8.53 -12.85
N LEU A 251 -1.61 -9.81 -12.87
CA LEU A 251 -3.00 -10.26 -12.68
C LEU A 251 -3.54 -9.83 -11.31
N TRP A 252 -2.81 -10.08 -10.23
CA TRP A 252 -3.24 -9.74 -8.87
C TRP A 252 -3.40 -8.22 -8.68
N LEU A 253 -2.50 -7.42 -9.25
CA LEU A 253 -2.57 -5.97 -9.13
C LEU A 253 -3.64 -5.34 -10.02
N ARG A 254 -3.90 -5.90 -11.22
CA ARG A 254 -5.05 -5.45 -12.03
C ARG A 254 -6.37 -5.77 -11.38
N ASP A 255 -6.47 -6.89 -10.66
CA ASP A 255 -7.66 -7.19 -9.86
C ASP A 255 -7.82 -6.23 -8.68
N PHE A 256 -6.70 -5.82 -8.05
CA PHE A 256 -6.68 -4.75 -7.05
C PHE A 256 -7.17 -3.42 -7.65
N ALA A 257 -6.65 -3.02 -8.81
CA ALA A 257 -7.07 -1.79 -9.50
C ALA A 257 -8.55 -1.82 -9.90
N LYS A 258 -9.07 -2.95 -10.38
CA LYS A 258 -10.50 -3.12 -10.69
C LYS A 258 -11.41 -2.98 -9.48
N THR A 259 -10.90 -3.24 -8.28
CA THR A 259 -11.68 -3.08 -7.05
C THR A 259 -11.81 -1.61 -6.66
N PHE A 260 -10.87 -0.74 -7.09
CA PHE A 260 -10.80 0.68 -6.75
C PHE A 260 -10.64 1.58 -7.98
N PRO A 261 -11.61 1.56 -8.92
CA PRO A 261 -11.46 2.21 -10.22
C PRO A 261 -11.38 3.73 -10.17
N SER A 262 -11.93 4.34 -9.12
CA SER A 262 -12.02 5.81 -8.97
C SER A 262 -11.17 6.35 -7.82
N ASN A 263 -10.35 5.52 -7.19
CA ASN A 263 -9.54 5.93 -6.06
C ASN A 263 -8.13 6.34 -6.52
N ALA A 264 -7.60 7.40 -5.92
CA ALA A 264 -6.16 7.66 -5.97
C ALA A 264 -5.42 6.86 -4.88
N ILE A 265 -4.13 6.59 -5.09
CA ILE A 265 -3.29 5.82 -4.16
C ILE A 265 -3.27 6.46 -2.76
N CYS A 266 -3.20 7.79 -2.70
CA CYS A 266 -3.18 8.54 -1.43
C CYS A 266 -4.50 8.49 -0.65
N ASP A 267 -5.62 8.13 -1.31
CA ASP A 267 -6.94 8.04 -0.69
C ASP A 267 -7.21 6.65 -0.11
N LEU A 268 -6.31 5.69 -0.32
CA LEU A 268 -6.48 4.33 0.21
C LEU A 268 -6.32 4.31 1.73
N GLY A 269 -7.30 3.70 2.41
CA GLY A 269 -7.29 3.41 3.85
C GLY A 269 -7.19 1.92 4.14
N LYS A 270 -7.08 1.54 5.43
CA LYS A 270 -7.07 0.14 5.89
C LYS A 270 -8.32 -0.62 5.43
N GLU A 271 -9.47 0.05 5.42
CA GLU A 271 -10.76 -0.51 5.00
C GLU A 271 -10.74 -0.98 3.55
N HIS A 272 -10.07 -0.26 2.65
CA HIS A 272 -9.91 -0.66 1.25
C HIS A 272 -9.15 -1.98 1.15
N LEU A 273 -8.06 -2.15 1.90
CA LEU A 273 -7.30 -3.40 1.91
C LEU A 273 -8.11 -4.55 2.51
N ASN A 274 -8.87 -4.29 3.58
CA ASN A 274 -9.75 -5.28 4.18
C ASN A 274 -10.87 -5.70 3.20
N LEU A 275 -11.43 -4.74 2.44
CA LEU A 275 -12.43 -5.02 1.40
C LEU A 275 -11.85 -5.91 0.29
N PHE A 276 -10.67 -5.55 -0.23
CA PHE A 276 -10.00 -6.33 -1.25
C PHE A 276 -9.70 -7.76 -0.79
N MET A 277 -9.19 -7.95 0.41
CA MET A 277 -8.87 -9.27 0.92
C MET A 277 -10.11 -10.11 1.23
N ARG A 278 -11.22 -9.49 1.65
CA ARG A 278 -12.53 -10.18 1.81
C ARG A 278 -13.05 -10.75 0.49
N LYS A 279 -12.88 -10.05 -0.62
CA LYS A 279 -13.22 -10.53 -1.97
C LYS A 279 -12.54 -11.89 -2.27
N HIS A 280 -11.34 -12.11 -1.73
CA HIS A 280 -10.55 -13.34 -1.93
C HIS A 280 -10.69 -14.35 -0.78
N GLY A 281 -11.68 -14.19 0.09
CA GLY A 281 -11.89 -15.04 1.28
C GLY A 281 -12.01 -16.54 0.98
N THR A 282 -12.54 -16.91 -0.19
CA THR A 282 -12.69 -18.30 -0.64
C THR A 282 -11.38 -18.95 -1.12
N HIS A 283 -10.34 -18.18 -1.38
CA HIS A 283 -9.05 -18.72 -1.80
C HIS A 283 -8.29 -19.35 -0.63
N SER A 284 -7.36 -20.28 -0.95
CA SER A 284 -6.48 -20.85 0.07
C SER A 284 -5.61 -19.78 0.76
N PRO A 285 -5.19 -19.99 2.03
CA PRO A 285 -4.29 -19.09 2.74
C PRO A 285 -3.04 -18.72 1.94
N LYS A 286 -2.46 -19.72 1.25
CA LYS A 286 -1.29 -19.52 0.37
C LYS A 286 -1.59 -18.57 -0.78
N SER A 287 -2.74 -18.70 -1.44
CA SER A 287 -3.16 -17.82 -2.52
C SER A 287 -3.41 -16.41 -1.99
N ARG A 288 -4.10 -16.26 -0.86
CA ARG A 288 -4.31 -14.96 -0.23
C ARG A 288 -2.99 -14.27 0.13
N ASN A 289 -1.99 -15.01 0.60
CA ASN A 289 -0.66 -14.47 0.88
C ASN A 289 0.07 -13.97 -0.38
N HIS A 290 -0.21 -14.55 -1.56
CA HIS A 290 0.32 -14.02 -2.82
C HIS A 290 -0.29 -12.66 -3.18
N TYR A 291 -1.60 -12.48 -3.02
CA TYR A 291 -2.27 -11.19 -3.18
C TYR A 291 -1.70 -10.14 -2.22
N ARG A 292 -1.57 -10.47 -0.92
CA ARG A 292 -0.95 -9.60 0.09
C ARG A 292 0.47 -9.18 -0.30
N GLY A 293 1.28 -10.14 -0.71
CA GLY A 293 2.66 -9.91 -1.13
C GLY A 293 2.74 -8.97 -2.34
N ALA A 294 1.87 -9.15 -3.33
CA ALA A 294 1.81 -8.29 -4.50
C ALA A 294 1.39 -6.86 -4.13
N VAL A 295 0.35 -6.70 -3.31
CA VAL A 295 -0.13 -5.39 -2.85
C VAL A 295 0.92 -4.69 -1.98
N LYS A 296 1.55 -5.39 -1.02
CA LYS A 296 2.63 -4.82 -0.19
C LYS A 296 3.79 -4.31 -1.05
N MET A 297 4.22 -5.10 -2.02
CA MET A 297 5.30 -4.74 -2.94
C MET A 297 4.94 -3.52 -3.79
N PHE A 298 3.72 -3.45 -4.29
CA PHE A 298 3.21 -2.33 -5.07
C PHE A 298 3.12 -1.05 -4.22
N LEU A 299 2.49 -1.09 -3.05
CA LEU A 299 2.38 0.07 -2.17
C LEU A 299 3.73 0.57 -1.67
N THR A 300 4.68 -0.33 -1.41
CA THR A 300 6.08 0.05 -1.10
C THR A 300 6.74 0.79 -2.27
N TRP A 301 6.44 0.40 -3.51
CA TRP A 301 6.91 1.13 -4.68
C TRP A 301 6.20 2.48 -4.83
N CYS A 302 4.90 2.58 -4.53
CA CYS A 302 4.15 3.83 -4.53
C CYS A 302 4.75 4.87 -3.55
N VAL A 303 5.22 4.43 -2.37
CA VAL A 303 5.94 5.30 -1.43
C VAL A 303 7.21 5.86 -2.08
N LYS A 304 7.99 5.04 -2.80
CA LYS A 304 9.21 5.49 -3.50
C LYS A 304 8.96 6.43 -4.68
N ARG A 305 7.72 6.55 -5.14
CA ARG A 305 7.26 7.43 -6.23
C ARG A 305 6.52 8.66 -5.73
N ASP A 306 6.42 8.82 -4.44
CA ASP A 306 5.63 9.87 -3.78
C ASP A 306 4.12 9.80 -4.10
N TYR A 307 3.58 8.62 -4.47
CA TYR A 307 2.14 8.41 -4.64
C TYR A 307 1.46 8.07 -3.32
N LEU A 308 2.23 7.67 -2.32
CA LEU A 308 1.77 7.32 -0.98
C LEU A 308 2.74 7.88 0.06
N SER A 309 2.21 8.42 1.15
CA SER A 309 3.03 8.91 2.26
C SER A 309 3.89 7.79 2.87
N PRO A 310 5.16 8.05 3.22
CA PRO A 310 5.99 7.08 3.93
C PRO A 310 5.46 6.74 5.33
N THR A 311 4.60 7.60 5.91
CA THR A 311 3.97 7.40 7.21
C THR A 311 2.60 6.72 7.13
N HIS A 312 2.24 6.17 5.95
CA HIS A 312 0.98 5.46 5.80
C HIS A 312 0.89 4.25 6.74
N ARG A 313 -0.34 3.94 7.18
CA ARG A 313 -0.60 2.80 8.08
C ARG A 313 -1.36 1.65 7.39
N LEU A 314 -1.28 1.55 6.07
CA LEU A 314 -2.03 0.55 5.29
C LEU A 314 -1.65 -0.89 5.65
N PHE A 315 -0.36 -1.14 5.94
CA PHE A 315 0.12 -2.48 6.27
C PHE A 315 -0.32 -2.98 7.66
N GLU A 316 -0.86 -2.09 8.49
CA GLU A 316 -1.47 -2.43 9.78
C GLU A 316 -2.94 -2.91 9.66
N ALA A 317 -3.50 -2.95 8.45
CA ALA A 317 -4.81 -3.54 8.24
C ALA A 317 -4.77 -5.03 8.62
N ASP A 318 -5.76 -5.52 9.39
CA ASP A 318 -5.83 -6.90 9.88
C ASP A 318 -5.72 -7.92 8.76
N SER A 319 -6.35 -7.61 7.64
CA SER A 319 -6.32 -8.46 6.44
C SER A 319 -4.94 -8.59 5.79
N MET A 320 -3.97 -7.71 6.13
CA MET A 320 -2.62 -7.71 5.59
C MET A 320 -1.64 -8.57 6.41
N ALA A 321 -2.07 -9.12 7.54
CA ALA A 321 -1.31 -10.13 8.27
C ALA A 321 -1.15 -11.40 7.43
N THR A 322 0.05 -11.98 7.45
CA THR A 322 0.31 -13.25 6.74
C THR A 322 -0.40 -14.39 7.45
N GLU A 323 -1.19 -15.14 6.71
CA GLU A 323 -1.88 -16.31 7.24
C GLU A 323 -0.96 -17.53 7.23
N ALA A 324 -1.05 -18.34 8.28
CA ALA A 324 -0.46 -19.68 8.28
C ALA A 324 -1.12 -20.50 7.18
N ALA A 325 -0.32 -21.20 6.39
CA ALA A 325 -0.83 -22.11 5.37
C ALA A 325 -0.44 -23.54 5.77
N ASP A 326 -1.42 -24.40 5.84
CA ASP A 326 -1.16 -25.82 6.05
C ASP A 326 -0.27 -26.34 4.93
N THR A 327 0.73 -27.11 5.31
CA THR A 327 1.56 -27.83 4.35
C THR A 327 0.86 -29.15 4.05
N PRO A 328 0.28 -29.33 2.84
CA PRO A 328 -0.37 -30.58 2.51
C PRO A 328 0.63 -31.73 2.61
N GLU A 329 0.12 -32.92 2.95
CA GLU A 329 0.93 -34.13 2.96
C GLU A 329 1.62 -34.31 1.61
N LEU A 330 2.89 -34.67 1.66
CA LEU A 330 3.73 -34.74 0.48
C LEU A 330 3.48 -36.02 -0.28
N GLU A 331 2.91 -35.90 -1.47
CA GLU A 331 2.67 -37.02 -2.37
C GLU A 331 3.89 -37.31 -3.24
N TYR A 332 4.26 -38.57 -3.36
CA TYR A 332 5.38 -39.02 -4.18
C TYR A 332 5.13 -40.41 -4.76
N TYR A 333 5.76 -40.73 -5.91
CA TYR A 333 5.60 -42.00 -6.60
C TYR A 333 6.32 -43.13 -5.88
N ARG A 334 5.75 -44.36 -5.99
CA ARG A 334 6.33 -45.58 -5.44
C ARG A 334 7.25 -46.25 -6.47
N PRO A 335 8.17 -47.16 -6.04
CA PRO A 335 9.09 -47.85 -6.97
C PRO A 335 8.41 -48.56 -8.14
N LYS A 336 7.30 -49.23 -7.90
CA LYS A 336 6.51 -49.92 -8.94
C LYS A 336 5.90 -48.92 -9.95
N GLU A 337 5.45 -47.75 -9.49
CA GLU A 337 4.87 -46.73 -10.36
C GLU A 337 5.95 -46.07 -11.26
N LEU A 338 7.16 -45.84 -10.71
CA LEU A 338 8.28 -45.35 -11.53
C LEU A 338 8.68 -46.38 -12.58
N GLN A 339 8.78 -47.67 -12.20
CA GLN A 339 9.09 -48.77 -13.13
C GLN A 339 8.08 -48.79 -14.28
N ALA A 340 6.78 -48.80 -13.96
CA ALA A 340 5.72 -48.82 -14.96
C ALA A 340 5.74 -47.61 -15.89
N MET A 341 5.99 -46.40 -15.34
CA MET A 341 6.08 -45.18 -16.18
C MET A 341 7.28 -45.25 -17.13
N LEU A 342 8.43 -45.75 -16.69
CA LEU A 342 9.61 -45.86 -17.54
C LEU A 342 9.45 -46.94 -18.61
N GLU A 343 8.89 -48.11 -18.25
CA GLU A 343 8.57 -49.20 -19.20
C GLU A 343 7.51 -48.74 -20.21
N GLY A 344 6.40 -48.15 -19.76
CA GLY A 344 5.37 -47.67 -20.67
C GLY A 344 5.84 -46.53 -21.61
N ALA A 345 6.81 -45.74 -21.17
CA ALA A 345 7.44 -44.74 -22.04
C ALA A 345 8.44 -45.35 -23.02
N ASP A 346 9.07 -46.50 -22.67
CA ASP A 346 10.01 -47.22 -23.57
C ASP A 346 9.27 -48.02 -24.64
N GLU A 347 8.16 -48.65 -24.26
CA GLU A 347 7.36 -49.50 -25.14
C GLU A 347 6.54 -48.72 -26.16
N ASN A 348 6.15 -47.50 -25.88
CA ASN A 348 5.31 -46.66 -26.74
C ASN A 348 6.11 -45.55 -27.42
N SER A 349 6.17 -45.55 -28.76
CA SER A 349 6.86 -44.55 -29.56
C SER A 349 6.41 -43.11 -29.28
N ASP A 350 5.12 -42.91 -28.97
CA ASP A 350 4.55 -41.58 -28.73
C ASP A 350 5.06 -40.96 -27.43
N PHE A 351 5.46 -41.79 -26.46
CA PHE A 351 5.94 -41.40 -25.15
C PHE A 351 7.45 -41.56 -24.97
N LYS A 352 8.17 -42.01 -25.99
CA LYS A 352 9.61 -42.32 -25.88
C LYS A 352 10.47 -41.15 -25.46
N GLU A 353 10.12 -39.91 -25.89
CA GLU A 353 10.80 -38.71 -25.43
C GLU A 353 10.56 -38.36 -23.96
N LEU A 354 9.50 -38.92 -23.32
CA LEU A 354 9.25 -38.72 -21.89
C LEU A 354 10.23 -39.50 -21.02
N LEU A 355 10.72 -40.67 -21.51
CA LEU A 355 11.56 -41.56 -20.74
C LEU A 355 12.75 -40.86 -20.08
N PRO A 356 13.63 -40.15 -20.80
CA PRO A 356 14.76 -39.51 -20.17
C PRO A 356 14.34 -38.41 -19.18
N VAL A 357 13.21 -37.72 -19.42
CA VAL A 357 12.70 -36.71 -18.50
C VAL A 357 12.19 -37.34 -17.21
N ILE A 358 11.46 -38.48 -17.31
CA ILE A 358 10.97 -39.23 -16.16
C ILE A 358 12.15 -39.82 -15.36
N ALA A 359 13.13 -40.40 -16.04
CA ALA A 359 14.32 -40.98 -15.42
C ALA A 359 15.14 -39.89 -14.66
N LEU A 360 15.44 -38.77 -15.28
CA LEU A 360 16.16 -37.67 -14.66
C LEU A 360 15.36 -37.04 -13.49
N GLY A 361 14.05 -36.89 -13.64
CA GLY A 361 13.19 -36.44 -12.56
C GLY A 361 13.13 -37.37 -11.36
N GLY A 362 12.99 -38.69 -11.61
CA GLY A 362 12.81 -39.73 -10.59
C GLY A 362 14.11 -40.25 -9.98
N LEU A 363 15.17 -40.38 -10.75
CA LEU A 363 16.43 -41.02 -10.33
C LEU A 363 17.59 -40.00 -10.08
N ALA A 364 17.47 -38.77 -10.56
CA ALA A 364 18.40 -37.67 -10.28
C ALA A 364 17.76 -36.47 -9.58
N GLY A 365 16.43 -36.47 -9.39
CA GLY A 365 15.71 -35.44 -8.67
C GLY A 365 15.72 -34.08 -9.34
N LEU A 366 15.91 -33.99 -10.66
CA LEU A 366 15.92 -32.72 -11.36
C LEU A 366 14.54 -32.05 -11.36
N ARG A 367 14.52 -30.70 -11.41
CA ARG A 367 13.25 -29.98 -11.61
C ARG A 367 12.85 -30.08 -13.08
N LEU A 368 11.56 -30.27 -13.36
CA LEU A 368 11.07 -30.34 -14.74
C LEU A 368 11.62 -29.24 -15.63
N GLU A 369 11.53 -28.00 -15.20
CA GLU A 369 12.05 -26.85 -15.96
C GLU A 369 13.59 -26.89 -16.19
N GLU A 370 14.32 -27.53 -15.30
CA GLU A 370 15.75 -27.73 -15.48
C GLU A 370 15.97 -28.83 -16.53
N THR A 371 15.25 -29.96 -16.43
CA THR A 371 15.36 -31.08 -17.35
C THR A 371 14.98 -30.71 -18.79
N LEU A 372 13.87 -29.97 -18.97
CA LEU A 372 13.45 -29.51 -20.31
C LEU A 372 14.42 -28.52 -20.99
N ARG A 373 15.38 -27.98 -20.25
CA ARG A 373 16.44 -27.09 -20.80
C ARG A 373 17.78 -27.80 -20.99
N LEU A 374 17.89 -29.07 -20.57
CA LEU A 374 19.12 -29.82 -20.71
C LEU A 374 19.33 -30.26 -22.17
N GLU A 375 20.57 -30.35 -22.51
CA GLU A 375 21.05 -31.01 -23.72
C GLU A 375 21.76 -32.31 -23.33
N TRP A 376 21.83 -33.25 -24.25
CA TRP A 376 22.56 -34.51 -24.02
C TRP A 376 24.03 -34.27 -23.64
N ALA A 377 24.65 -33.25 -24.19
CA ALA A 377 26.00 -32.81 -23.82
C ALA A 377 26.14 -32.49 -22.32
N ASP A 378 25.07 -32.01 -21.65
CA ASP A 378 25.10 -31.74 -20.22
C ASP A 378 25.04 -33.03 -19.37
N VAL A 379 24.51 -34.10 -19.95
CA VAL A 379 24.46 -35.43 -19.30
C VAL A 379 25.79 -36.19 -19.41
N TRP A 380 26.48 -36.06 -20.55
CA TRP A 380 27.65 -36.86 -20.83
C TRP A 380 29.00 -36.16 -20.69
N ARG A 381 29.02 -34.82 -20.58
CA ARG A 381 30.27 -34.06 -20.50
C ARG A 381 31.12 -34.42 -19.28
N VAL A 382 30.51 -34.62 -18.15
CA VAL A 382 31.22 -34.95 -16.91
C VAL A 382 30.95 -36.44 -16.61
N PRO A 383 31.95 -37.31 -16.65
CA PRO A 383 31.75 -38.73 -16.40
C PRO A 383 31.02 -38.99 -15.08
N GLY A 384 29.95 -39.77 -15.11
CA GLY A 384 29.17 -40.10 -13.93
C GLY A 384 28.27 -39.02 -13.35
N HIS A 385 28.19 -37.84 -14.00
CA HIS A 385 27.39 -36.73 -13.46
C HIS A 385 26.64 -35.97 -14.56
N VAL A 386 25.43 -35.55 -14.25
CA VAL A 386 24.69 -34.53 -15.04
C VAL A 386 25.11 -33.13 -14.60
N GLU A 387 25.58 -32.33 -15.52
CA GLU A 387 25.96 -30.94 -15.25
C GLU A 387 24.75 -30.00 -15.37
N ILE A 388 24.34 -29.39 -14.26
CA ILE A 388 23.32 -28.33 -14.28
C ILE A 388 24.02 -26.98 -14.27
N LYS A 389 24.11 -26.34 -15.43
CA LYS A 389 24.70 -25.00 -15.57
C LYS A 389 23.87 -23.94 -14.82
N ALA A 390 24.51 -22.89 -14.29
CA ALA A 390 23.86 -21.80 -13.56
C ALA A 390 22.72 -21.13 -14.35
N LEU A 391 22.86 -21.00 -15.67
CA LEU A 391 21.82 -20.44 -16.56
C LEU A 391 20.58 -21.34 -16.68
N LYS A 392 20.75 -22.66 -16.58
CA LYS A 392 19.67 -23.66 -16.66
C LYS A 392 19.02 -23.92 -15.27
N ALA A 393 19.75 -23.66 -14.16
CA ALA A 393 19.31 -23.90 -12.79
C ALA A 393 18.30 -22.86 -12.29
N LYS A 394 17.26 -23.28 -11.56
CA LYS A 394 16.29 -22.39 -10.90
C LYS A 394 16.97 -21.46 -9.88
N THR A 395 17.91 -21.99 -9.11
CA THR A 395 18.63 -21.28 -8.02
C THR A 395 19.86 -20.51 -8.50
N ARG A 396 20.14 -20.47 -9.81
CA ARG A 396 21.32 -19.81 -10.42
C ARG A 396 22.68 -20.36 -9.92
N SER A 397 22.70 -21.54 -9.33
CA SER A 397 23.89 -22.20 -8.85
C SER A 397 24.20 -23.41 -9.74
N ARG A 398 25.46 -23.50 -10.23
CA ARG A 398 25.96 -24.69 -10.93
C ARG A 398 26.02 -25.85 -9.94
N ARG A 399 25.62 -27.05 -10.37
CA ARG A 399 25.82 -28.28 -9.62
C ARG A 399 26.05 -29.46 -10.52
N LEU A 400 26.74 -30.46 -10.00
CA LEU A 400 26.87 -31.79 -10.58
C LEU A 400 25.92 -32.72 -9.83
N VAL A 401 25.17 -33.50 -10.57
CA VAL A 401 24.20 -34.48 -10.03
C VAL A 401 24.67 -35.85 -10.42
N GLU A 402 24.91 -36.71 -9.44
CA GLU A 402 25.43 -38.05 -9.66
C GLU A 402 24.45 -38.91 -10.50
N ILE A 403 24.99 -39.64 -11.45
CA ILE A 403 24.24 -40.64 -12.25
C ILE A 403 24.31 -41.97 -11.55
N CYS A 404 23.28 -42.30 -10.77
CA CYS A 404 23.20 -43.63 -10.10
C CYS A 404 23.09 -44.78 -11.14
N PRO A 405 23.47 -46.01 -10.77
CA PRO A 405 23.45 -47.17 -11.71
C PRO A 405 22.09 -47.45 -12.34
N ALA A 406 20.98 -47.09 -11.69
CA ALA A 406 19.65 -47.22 -12.26
C ALA A 406 19.42 -46.20 -13.38
N LEU A 407 19.80 -44.95 -13.14
CA LEU A 407 19.69 -43.87 -14.13
C LEU A 407 20.58 -44.16 -15.35
N ALA A 408 21.82 -44.56 -15.11
CA ALA A 408 22.74 -44.92 -16.21
C ALA A 408 22.15 -45.99 -17.13
N ALA A 409 21.50 -47.01 -16.56
CA ALA A 409 20.87 -48.11 -17.34
C ALA A 409 19.72 -47.61 -18.23
N TRP A 410 18.89 -46.67 -17.75
CA TRP A 410 17.80 -46.08 -18.52
C TRP A 410 18.26 -45.08 -19.57
N LEU A 411 19.39 -44.41 -19.36
CA LEU A 411 19.93 -43.42 -20.30
C LEU A 411 20.92 -44.02 -21.30
N GLU A 412 21.37 -45.26 -21.14
CA GLU A 412 22.34 -45.93 -22.04
C GLU A 412 21.91 -45.90 -23.53
N PRO A 413 20.62 -46.15 -23.89
CA PRO A 413 20.17 -46.07 -25.28
C PRO A 413 20.33 -44.69 -25.93
N TYR A 414 20.50 -43.61 -25.13
CA TYR A 414 20.61 -42.24 -25.57
C TYR A 414 22.07 -41.72 -25.59
N ARG A 415 23.06 -42.58 -25.45
CA ARG A 415 24.48 -42.19 -25.33
C ARG A 415 24.99 -41.40 -26.54
N GLU A 416 24.54 -41.81 -27.72
CA GLU A 416 24.93 -41.17 -28.99
C GLU A 416 24.00 -40.02 -29.41
N CYS A 417 22.99 -39.70 -28.57
CA CYS A 417 22.07 -38.61 -28.87
C CYS A 417 22.72 -37.25 -28.63
N SER A 418 22.33 -36.26 -29.46
CA SER A 418 22.77 -34.87 -29.36
C SER A 418 21.59 -33.93 -29.36
N GLY A 419 21.83 -32.64 -29.02
CA GLY A 419 20.77 -31.65 -28.91
C GLY A 419 20.03 -31.68 -27.60
N VAL A 420 18.78 -31.21 -27.59
CA VAL A 420 17.93 -31.13 -26.39
C VAL A 420 17.37 -32.49 -25.99
N ILE A 421 17.21 -32.73 -24.70
CA ILE A 421 16.69 -34.00 -24.17
C ILE A 421 15.21 -34.21 -24.52
N TYR A 422 14.44 -33.12 -24.55
CA TYR A 422 13.04 -33.11 -24.90
C TYR A 422 12.76 -32.06 -25.94
N SER A 423 12.28 -32.47 -27.12
CA SER A 423 12.18 -31.57 -28.29
C SER A 423 10.90 -30.74 -28.30
N LYS A 424 9.85 -31.19 -27.60
CA LYS A 424 8.54 -30.53 -27.58
C LYS A 424 8.47 -29.45 -26.48
N CYS A 425 7.42 -28.64 -26.50
CA CYS A 425 7.20 -27.63 -25.47
C CYS A 425 6.72 -28.24 -24.14
N LYS A 426 6.77 -27.44 -23.07
CA LYS A 426 6.38 -27.86 -21.73
C LYS A 426 4.90 -28.31 -21.63
N ASP A 427 4.01 -27.67 -22.38
CA ASP A 427 2.58 -28.02 -22.34
C ASP A 427 2.33 -29.37 -22.99
N MET A 428 3.08 -29.68 -24.06
CA MET A 428 3.08 -31.02 -24.66
C MET A 428 3.63 -32.06 -23.70
N PHE A 429 4.72 -31.77 -22.98
CA PHE A 429 5.20 -32.67 -21.92
C PHE A 429 4.10 -32.98 -20.90
N HIS A 430 3.37 -31.96 -20.45
CA HIS A 430 2.28 -32.17 -19.49
C HIS A 430 1.15 -33.04 -20.09
N ALA A 431 0.77 -32.82 -21.34
CA ALA A 431 -0.25 -33.58 -22.01
C ALA A 431 0.19 -35.06 -22.18
N ASP A 432 1.37 -35.28 -22.73
CA ASP A 432 1.94 -36.63 -22.95
C ASP A 432 2.13 -37.39 -21.62
N PHE A 433 2.61 -36.69 -20.57
CA PHE A 433 2.79 -37.32 -19.25
C PHE A 433 1.48 -37.61 -18.55
N VAL A 434 0.42 -36.84 -18.77
CA VAL A 434 -0.93 -37.13 -18.31
C VAL A 434 -1.45 -38.39 -19.03
N ALA A 435 -1.36 -38.43 -20.35
CA ALA A 435 -1.81 -39.58 -21.16
C ALA A 435 -1.09 -40.88 -20.76
N LEU A 436 0.23 -40.88 -20.59
CA LEU A 436 1.00 -42.03 -20.10
C LEU A 436 0.52 -42.49 -18.72
N ARG A 437 0.32 -41.57 -17.75
CA ARG A 437 -0.12 -41.96 -16.41
C ARG A 437 -1.55 -42.55 -16.39
N GLU A 438 -2.45 -41.97 -17.19
CA GLU A 438 -3.83 -42.42 -17.31
C GLU A 438 -3.89 -43.81 -17.91
N SER A 439 -3.11 -44.11 -18.98
CA SER A 439 -3.02 -45.45 -19.56
C SER A 439 -2.55 -46.47 -18.55
N LEU A 440 -1.66 -46.09 -17.63
CA LEU A 440 -1.12 -46.94 -16.56
C LEU A 440 -1.95 -46.91 -15.26
N LYS A 441 -3.04 -46.13 -15.19
CA LYS A 441 -3.87 -45.93 -14.00
C LYS A 441 -3.06 -45.38 -12.79
N ILE A 442 -2.02 -44.58 -13.05
CA ILE A 442 -1.18 -43.95 -12.02
C ILE A 442 -1.73 -42.58 -11.68
N PRO A 443 -2.06 -42.28 -10.40
CA PRO A 443 -2.62 -41.01 -10.01
C PRO A 443 -1.63 -39.83 -10.22
N ALA A 444 -2.18 -38.63 -10.46
CA ALA A 444 -1.39 -37.44 -10.58
C ALA A 444 -0.79 -37.00 -9.24
N ARG A 445 0.52 -36.74 -9.22
CA ARG A 445 1.22 -36.19 -8.05
C ARG A 445 2.05 -34.99 -8.47
N ARG A 446 1.79 -33.83 -7.85
CA ARG A 446 2.50 -32.58 -8.18
C ARG A 446 3.98 -32.71 -7.81
N ASN A 447 4.88 -32.55 -8.80
CA ASN A 447 6.32 -32.76 -8.64
C ASN A 447 6.68 -34.16 -8.10
N GLY A 448 5.81 -35.15 -8.25
CA GLY A 448 5.90 -36.48 -7.61
C GLY A 448 7.21 -37.20 -7.88
N LEU A 449 7.78 -37.13 -9.11
CA LEU A 449 9.08 -37.71 -9.44
C LEU A 449 10.21 -37.15 -8.56
N ARG A 450 10.31 -35.84 -8.50
CA ARG A 450 11.32 -35.18 -7.67
C ARG A 450 11.09 -35.36 -6.17
N HIS A 451 9.83 -35.35 -5.74
CA HIS A 451 9.50 -35.66 -4.34
C HIS A 451 9.91 -37.11 -3.99
N ALA A 452 9.66 -38.04 -4.87
CA ALA A 452 10.09 -39.44 -4.70
C ALA A 452 11.63 -39.54 -4.59
N PHE A 453 12.37 -38.90 -5.51
CA PHE A 453 13.83 -38.86 -5.40
C PHE A 453 14.29 -38.34 -4.04
N CYS A 454 13.83 -37.16 -3.63
CA CYS A 454 14.26 -36.57 -2.35
C CYS A 454 13.93 -37.49 -1.16
N THR A 455 12.74 -38.08 -1.13
CA THR A 455 12.30 -39.01 -0.10
C THR A 455 13.21 -40.24 -0.03
N TYR A 456 13.41 -40.92 -1.16
CA TYR A 456 14.19 -42.17 -1.19
C TYR A 456 15.70 -41.94 -1.07
N HIS A 457 16.21 -40.82 -1.63
CA HIS A 457 17.63 -40.47 -1.49
C HIS A 457 17.96 -40.14 -0.04
N PHE A 458 17.09 -39.40 0.64
CA PHE A 458 17.27 -39.09 2.06
C PHE A 458 17.14 -40.37 2.90
N ALA A 459 16.17 -41.26 2.63
CA ALA A 459 16.01 -42.53 3.33
C ALA A 459 17.21 -43.47 3.13
N ALA A 460 17.85 -43.44 1.95
CA ALA A 460 19.05 -44.24 1.67
C ALA A 460 20.29 -43.76 2.45
N ASN A 461 20.50 -42.43 2.51
CA ASN A 461 21.75 -41.83 2.96
C ASN A 461 21.68 -41.25 4.38
N ALA A 462 20.48 -40.96 4.90
CA ALA A 462 20.22 -40.29 6.17
C ALA A 462 21.00 -38.94 6.30
N ASN A 463 21.23 -38.25 5.16
CA ASN A 463 22.02 -37.04 5.09
C ASN A 463 21.27 -35.99 4.24
N GLU A 464 20.77 -34.96 4.92
CA GLU A 464 20.06 -33.82 4.30
C GLU A 464 20.95 -32.96 3.41
N ASN A 465 22.22 -32.79 3.76
CA ASN A 465 23.15 -31.98 2.97
C ASN A 465 23.44 -32.63 1.62
N LEU A 466 23.67 -33.94 1.63
CA LEU A 466 23.89 -34.71 0.41
C LEU A 466 22.66 -34.68 -0.50
N THR A 467 21.47 -34.93 0.05
CA THR A 467 20.23 -34.90 -0.70
C THR A 467 19.94 -33.47 -1.21
N ALA A 468 20.21 -32.46 -0.40
CA ALA A 468 20.02 -31.06 -0.80
C ALA A 468 20.96 -30.66 -1.95
N ALA A 469 22.23 -31.06 -1.89
CA ALA A 469 23.21 -30.81 -2.95
C ALA A 469 22.78 -31.44 -4.28
N GLN A 470 22.40 -32.72 -4.27
CA GLN A 470 21.90 -33.43 -5.45
C GLN A 470 20.65 -32.77 -6.02
N ALA A 471 19.61 -32.60 -5.20
CA ALA A 471 18.35 -32.04 -5.66
C ALA A 471 18.41 -30.50 -5.92
N GLY A 472 19.40 -29.77 -5.42
CA GLY A 472 19.43 -28.31 -5.45
C GLY A 472 18.33 -27.67 -4.58
N ASN A 473 18.13 -28.21 -3.37
CA ASN A 473 17.29 -27.68 -2.30
C ASN A 473 18.17 -27.11 -1.18
N SER A 474 17.57 -26.53 -0.12
CA SER A 474 18.28 -26.30 1.14
C SER A 474 18.19 -27.52 2.06
N PRO A 475 19.18 -27.78 2.90
CA PRO A 475 19.13 -28.86 3.90
C PRO A 475 17.89 -28.77 4.80
N ALA A 476 17.54 -27.58 5.25
CA ALA A 476 16.33 -27.33 6.05
C ALA A 476 15.04 -27.79 5.35
N MET A 477 14.92 -27.58 4.04
CA MET A 477 13.78 -28.05 3.25
C MET A 477 13.74 -29.58 3.17
N ILE A 478 14.90 -30.24 3.03
CA ILE A 478 14.97 -31.71 3.03
C ILE A 478 14.56 -32.25 4.40
N HIS A 479 15.12 -31.70 5.48
CA HIS A 479 14.78 -32.12 6.83
C HIS A 479 13.28 -31.95 7.14
N ALA A 480 12.72 -30.77 6.86
CA ALA A 480 11.33 -30.45 7.19
C ALA A 480 10.29 -31.28 6.42
N HIS A 481 10.58 -31.64 5.16
CA HIS A 481 9.55 -32.19 4.28
C HIS A 481 9.76 -33.66 3.89
N TYR A 482 10.96 -34.24 4.06
CA TYR A 482 11.25 -35.60 3.55
C TYR A 482 11.70 -36.59 4.63
N LYS A 483 11.94 -36.12 5.85
CA LYS A 483 12.35 -36.99 6.96
C LYS A 483 11.22 -37.92 7.37
N GLY A 484 11.51 -39.22 7.44
CA GLY A 484 10.58 -40.23 7.94
C GLY A 484 9.50 -40.69 6.96
N LEU A 485 9.52 -40.23 5.70
CA LEU A 485 8.48 -40.60 4.71
C LEU A 485 8.70 -42.00 4.09
N ALA A 486 9.93 -42.51 4.07
CA ALA A 486 10.24 -43.83 3.49
C ALA A 486 11.33 -44.54 4.29
N THR A 487 11.34 -45.86 4.18
CA THR A 487 12.35 -46.75 4.78
C THR A 487 13.57 -46.91 3.87
N LYS A 488 14.70 -47.30 4.44
CA LYS A 488 15.91 -47.66 3.70
C LYS A 488 15.69 -48.84 2.72
N ALA A 489 14.79 -49.75 3.07
CA ALA A 489 14.42 -50.87 2.21
C ALA A 489 13.64 -50.41 0.96
N GLU A 490 12.72 -49.49 1.10
CA GLU A 490 12.00 -48.88 -0.03
C GLU A 490 12.94 -48.03 -0.91
N ALA A 491 13.85 -47.29 -0.32
CA ALA A 491 14.88 -46.55 -1.05
C ALA A 491 15.76 -47.49 -1.90
N LYS A 492 16.14 -48.64 -1.36
CA LYS A 492 16.88 -49.68 -2.11
C LYS A 492 16.07 -50.19 -3.30
N LYS A 493 14.75 -50.35 -3.17
CA LYS A 493 13.88 -50.75 -4.28
C LYS A 493 13.80 -49.64 -5.36
N TRP A 494 13.71 -48.38 -4.94
CA TRP A 494 13.67 -47.22 -5.85
C TRP A 494 14.91 -47.14 -6.74
N PHE A 495 16.09 -47.21 -6.18
CA PHE A 495 17.36 -47.14 -6.92
C PHE A 495 17.76 -48.45 -7.61
N LYS A 496 16.90 -49.49 -7.56
CA LYS A 496 16.99 -50.73 -8.35
C LYS A 496 16.07 -50.77 -9.56
N VAL A 497 15.24 -49.73 -9.78
CA VAL A 497 14.37 -49.62 -10.96
C VAL A 497 15.24 -49.56 -12.22
N ARG A 498 15.16 -50.60 -13.05
CA ARG A 498 16.00 -50.77 -14.27
C ARG A 498 15.18 -51.19 -15.45
N PRO A 499 15.65 -50.96 -16.70
CA PRO A 499 15.03 -51.55 -17.88
C PRO A 499 14.94 -53.07 -17.72
N PRO A 500 13.88 -53.68 -18.24
CA PRO A 500 13.81 -55.15 -18.32
C PRO A 500 15.05 -55.64 -19.07
N LYS A 501 15.59 -56.79 -18.63
CA LYS A 501 16.68 -57.39 -19.37
C LYS A 501 16.15 -57.75 -20.75
N SER A 502 16.50 -56.97 -21.78
CA SER A 502 16.23 -57.40 -23.13
C SER A 502 16.95 -58.73 -23.34
N ALA A 503 16.22 -59.78 -23.72
CA ALA A 503 16.85 -60.95 -24.32
C ALA A 503 17.66 -60.39 -25.49
N LYS A 504 19.00 -60.42 -25.36
CA LYS A 504 19.89 -60.12 -26.49
C LYS A 504 19.68 -61.19 -27.52
N ASN A 505 18.71 -61.07 -28.43
CA ASN A 505 18.76 -61.71 -29.71
C ASN A 505 19.87 -61.00 -30.50
N VAL A 506 21.09 -61.43 -30.27
CA VAL A 506 22.21 -61.15 -31.16
C VAL A 506 21.91 -61.93 -32.45
N ILE A 507 21.25 -61.31 -33.41
CA ILE A 507 21.17 -61.78 -34.76
C ILE A 507 22.57 -61.53 -35.35
N HIS A 508 23.44 -62.57 -35.30
CA HIS A 508 24.66 -62.62 -36.10
C HIS A 508 24.24 -62.66 -37.56
N LEU A 509 24.22 -61.52 -38.25
CA LEU A 509 24.21 -61.48 -39.68
C LEU A 509 25.52 -62.12 -40.14
N LYS A 510 25.44 -63.37 -40.60
CA LYS A 510 26.53 -63.98 -41.36
C LYS A 510 26.74 -63.15 -42.61
N THR A 511 27.85 -62.42 -42.66
CA THR A 511 28.37 -61.88 -43.91
C THR A 511 28.63 -63.05 -44.84
N ALA A 512 27.84 -63.14 -45.91
CA ALA A 512 28.15 -64.02 -47.03
C ALA A 512 29.43 -63.52 -47.68
N SER A 513 30.51 -64.24 -47.51
CA SER A 513 31.71 -64.05 -48.31
C SER A 513 31.40 -64.56 -49.72
N ASN A 514 31.31 -63.68 -50.68
CA ASN A 514 31.36 -64.03 -52.07
C ASN A 514 32.79 -64.48 -52.40
N ALA A 515 32.85 -65.78 -52.83
CA ALA A 515 33.99 -66.26 -53.60
C ALA A 515 33.90 -65.78 -55.04
#